data_3f0e9866482867819b6a225c34ab479d
#
_entry.id   3f0e9866482867819b6a225c34ab479d
#
_cell.length_a   1.000
_cell.length_b   1.000
_cell.length_c   1.000
_cell.angle_alpha   90.00
_cell.angle_beta   90.00
_cell.angle_gamma   90.00
#
_symmetry.space_group_name_H-M   'P 1'
#
loop_
_entity.id
_entity.type
_entity.pdbx_description
1 polymer ?
#
loop_
_entity_poly.entity_id
_entity_poly.type
_entity_poly.pdbx_seq_one_letter_code
_entity_poly.pdbx_strand_id
1 'polypeptide(L)'
;MFTPLTETIEVSPQISIDQVAAAKAQGVTMIINNRPDGEDPSAPQGADIAAAAEAAGIDYVAIPVTHAGFSGPQVDAMIAALGKAEGSGGKVLAYCRSGTRSTLLWSLAQAKQGRSPAELSRVAANAGYDLSPIRPMLDALSGQAE
;
A
#
# COMPACT_ATOMS: atom_id res chain seq x y z
N MET A 1 4.84 -10.75 -8.03
CA MET A 1 3.70 -11.50 -7.50
C MET A 1 2.95 -10.68 -6.46
N PHE A 2 1.64 -10.68 -6.53
CA PHE A 2 0.78 -9.93 -5.61
C PHE A 2 0.47 -10.80 -4.39
N THR A 3 0.63 -10.23 -3.19
CA THR A 3 0.43 -10.96 -1.94
C THR A 3 -0.75 -10.36 -1.18
N PRO A 4 -1.83 -11.11 -0.95
CA PRO A 4 -2.98 -10.60 -0.20
C PRO A 4 -2.61 -10.29 1.25
N LEU A 5 -3.02 -9.11 1.74
CA LEU A 5 -3.08 -8.79 3.15
C LEU A 5 -4.48 -9.07 3.70
N THR A 6 -5.49 -8.62 2.95
CA THR A 6 -6.89 -8.89 3.21
C THR A 6 -7.58 -9.22 1.88
N GLU A 7 -8.90 -9.38 1.91
CA GLU A 7 -9.69 -9.61 0.69
C GLU A 7 -9.70 -8.38 -0.23
N THR A 8 -9.43 -7.19 0.31
CA THR A 8 -9.55 -5.93 -0.43
C THR A 8 -8.23 -5.27 -0.74
N ILE A 9 -7.11 -5.74 -0.20
CA ILE A 9 -5.79 -5.18 -0.51
C ILE A 9 -4.72 -6.26 -0.66
N GLU A 10 -3.93 -6.11 -1.73
CA GLU A 10 -2.73 -6.88 -1.98
C GLU A 10 -1.52 -5.94 -1.99
N VAL A 11 -0.37 -6.47 -1.63
CA VAL A 11 0.91 -5.75 -1.74
C VAL A 11 1.83 -6.49 -2.71
N SER A 12 2.81 -5.78 -3.26
CA SER A 12 3.68 -6.34 -4.28
C SER A 12 5.05 -5.67 -4.27
N PRO A 13 6.10 -6.40 -4.67
CA PRO A 13 7.33 -5.75 -5.14
C PRO A 13 7.03 -4.87 -6.35
N GLN A 14 8.05 -4.15 -6.85
CA GLN A 14 7.92 -3.31 -8.04
C GLN A 14 7.18 -4.05 -9.15
N ILE A 15 6.16 -3.40 -9.70
CA ILE A 15 5.37 -3.97 -10.80
C ILE A 15 5.83 -3.44 -12.15
N SER A 16 5.56 -4.23 -13.19
CA SER A 16 5.78 -3.86 -14.59
C SER A 16 4.49 -3.31 -15.19
N ILE A 17 4.63 -2.74 -16.38
CA ILE A 17 3.46 -2.28 -17.16
C ILE A 17 2.50 -3.46 -17.43
N ASP A 18 3.04 -4.62 -17.76
CA ASP A 18 2.22 -5.82 -18.03
C ASP A 18 1.45 -6.27 -16.80
N GLN A 19 2.03 -6.09 -15.61
CA GLN A 19 1.36 -6.47 -14.37
C GLN A 19 0.16 -5.56 -14.05
N VAL A 20 0.11 -4.36 -14.59
CA VAL A 20 -1.08 -3.50 -14.45
C VAL A 20 -2.30 -4.16 -15.12
N ALA A 21 -2.12 -4.73 -16.29
CA ALA A 21 -3.19 -5.47 -16.98
C ALA A 21 -3.61 -6.71 -16.16
N ALA A 22 -2.64 -7.42 -15.58
CA ALA A 22 -2.93 -8.57 -14.71
C ALA A 22 -3.73 -8.14 -13.48
N ALA A 23 -3.38 -7.00 -12.88
CA ALA A 23 -4.11 -6.45 -11.74
C ALA A 23 -5.57 -6.15 -12.11
N LYS A 24 -5.79 -5.54 -13.28
CA LYS A 24 -7.13 -5.27 -13.78
C LYS A 24 -7.95 -6.56 -13.90
N ALA A 25 -7.35 -7.61 -14.46
CA ALA A 25 -8.01 -8.90 -14.61
C ALA A 25 -8.40 -9.54 -13.27
N GLN A 26 -7.68 -9.20 -12.20
CA GLN A 26 -7.96 -9.70 -10.84
C GLN A 26 -8.94 -8.82 -10.07
N GLY A 27 -9.48 -7.78 -10.68
CA GLY A 27 -10.46 -6.92 -10.03
C GLY A 27 -9.88 -5.73 -9.28
N VAL A 28 -8.60 -5.43 -9.46
CA VAL A 28 -7.98 -4.24 -8.86
C VAL A 28 -8.57 -2.98 -9.48
N THR A 29 -8.99 -2.05 -8.62
CA THR A 29 -9.58 -0.77 -9.04
C THR A 29 -8.69 0.41 -8.70
N MET A 30 -7.67 0.22 -7.84
CA MET A 30 -6.74 1.26 -7.44
C MET A 30 -5.34 0.70 -7.25
N ILE A 31 -4.35 1.40 -7.78
CA ILE A 31 -2.93 1.12 -7.54
C ILE A 31 -2.36 2.24 -6.68
N ILE A 32 -1.68 1.87 -5.59
CA ILE A 32 -0.96 2.80 -4.73
C ILE A 32 0.53 2.54 -4.91
N ASN A 33 1.29 3.58 -5.28
CA ASN A 33 2.73 3.52 -5.46
C ASN A 33 3.42 4.13 -4.25
N ASN A 34 4.08 3.30 -3.44
CA ASN A 34 4.83 3.74 -2.27
C ASN A 34 6.34 3.89 -2.54
N ARG A 35 6.78 3.66 -3.77
CA ARG A 35 8.18 3.75 -4.14
C ARG A 35 8.51 5.13 -4.71
N PRO A 36 9.50 5.85 -4.15
CA PRO A 36 9.93 7.13 -4.74
C PRO A 36 10.50 6.93 -6.15
N ASP A 37 10.25 7.90 -7.03
CA ASP A 37 10.84 7.90 -8.36
C ASP A 37 12.37 7.99 -8.25
N GLY A 38 13.05 7.34 -9.18
CA GLY A 38 14.50 7.40 -9.27
C GLY A 38 15.25 6.44 -8.35
N GLU A 39 14.58 5.66 -7.51
CA GLU A 39 15.26 4.63 -6.70
C GLU A 39 15.97 3.61 -7.59
N ASP A 40 15.35 3.24 -8.69
CA ASP A 40 15.90 2.33 -9.68
C ASP A 40 15.55 2.86 -11.07
N PRO A 41 16.52 3.48 -11.76
CA PRO A 41 16.27 4.02 -13.10
C PRO A 41 15.87 2.97 -14.14
N SER A 42 16.17 1.69 -13.91
CA SER A 42 15.82 0.61 -14.83
C SER A 42 14.38 0.11 -14.64
N ALA A 43 13.73 0.46 -13.55
CA ALA A 43 12.35 0.08 -13.28
C ALA A 43 11.38 1.10 -13.91
N PRO A 44 10.12 0.70 -14.19
CA PRO A 44 9.09 1.68 -14.54
C PRO A 44 8.94 2.72 -13.42
N GLN A 45 8.94 3.99 -13.80
CA GLN A 45 8.76 5.08 -12.85
C GLN A 45 7.27 5.32 -12.60
N GLY A 46 6.94 6.16 -11.60
CA GLY A 46 5.55 6.43 -11.24
C GLY A 46 4.70 6.90 -12.41
N ALA A 47 5.22 7.75 -13.28
CA ALA A 47 4.50 8.23 -14.47
C ALA A 47 4.17 7.10 -15.45
N ASP A 48 5.04 6.11 -15.58
CA ASP A 48 4.81 4.96 -16.47
C ASP A 48 3.68 4.08 -15.94
N ILE A 49 3.69 3.82 -14.66
CA ILE A 49 2.64 3.01 -14.02
C ILE A 49 1.31 3.79 -14.02
N ALA A 50 1.35 5.10 -13.74
CA ALA A 50 0.14 5.95 -13.77
C ALA A 50 -0.52 5.92 -15.16
N ALA A 51 0.27 6.02 -16.22
CA ALA A 51 -0.26 5.99 -17.60
C ALA A 51 -0.89 4.63 -17.91
N ALA A 52 -0.25 3.54 -17.49
CA ALA A 52 -0.78 2.19 -17.70
C ALA A 52 -2.08 1.98 -16.90
N ALA A 53 -2.14 2.47 -15.67
CA ALA A 53 -3.33 2.39 -14.83
C ALA A 53 -4.49 3.18 -15.45
N GLU A 54 -4.23 4.39 -15.93
CA GLU A 54 -5.24 5.21 -16.61
C GLU A 54 -5.79 4.50 -17.83
N ALA A 55 -4.91 3.93 -18.66
CA ALA A 55 -5.32 3.19 -19.84
C ALA A 55 -6.18 1.96 -19.49
N ALA A 56 -5.96 1.36 -18.33
CA ALA A 56 -6.72 0.20 -17.85
C ALA A 56 -7.97 0.59 -17.07
N GLY A 57 -8.22 1.87 -16.83
CA GLY A 57 -9.34 2.34 -16.03
C GLY A 57 -9.17 2.11 -14.53
N ILE A 58 -7.93 2.04 -14.06
CA ILE A 58 -7.56 1.85 -12.66
C ILE A 58 -7.15 3.19 -12.08
N ASP A 59 -7.64 3.54 -10.89
CA ASP A 59 -7.17 4.73 -10.15
C ASP A 59 -5.71 4.56 -9.74
N TYR A 60 -4.96 5.65 -9.74
CA TYR A 60 -3.56 5.66 -9.34
C TYR A 60 -3.30 6.74 -8.30
N VAL A 61 -2.59 6.38 -7.23
CA VAL A 61 -2.19 7.31 -6.17
C VAL A 61 -0.72 7.08 -5.85
N ALA A 62 0.07 8.15 -5.82
CA ALA A 62 1.47 8.08 -5.38
C ALA A 62 1.57 8.58 -3.93
N ILE A 63 2.06 7.72 -3.05
CA ILE A 63 2.33 8.05 -1.64
C ILE A 63 3.76 7.58 -1.36
N PRO A 64 4.78 8.30 -1.84
CA PRO A 64 6.16 7.82 -1.73
C PRO A 64 6.64 7.77 -0.29
N VAL A 65 7.34 6.69 0.04
CA VAL A 65 7.98 6.49 1.34
C VAL A 65 9.47 6.33 1.09
N THR A 66 10.27 7.23 1.68
CA THR A 66 11.73 7.25 1.55
C THR A 66 12.38 6.65 2.80
N HIS A 67 13.73 6.67 2.83
CA HIS A 67 14.51 6.28 4.01
C HIS A 67 14.26 7.19 5.22
N ALA A 68 13.65 8.36 5.02
CA ALA A 68 13.25 9.23 6.11
C ALA A 68 12.15 8.61 6.98
N GLY A 69 11.49 7.56 6.49
CA GLY A 69 10.48 6.82 7.24
C GLY A 69 9.07 7.31 6.99
N PHE A 70 8.18 7.05 7.95
CA PHE A 70 6.77 7.32 7.83
C PHE A 70 6.38 8.62 8.55
N SER A 71 5.39 9.32 8.02
CA SER A 71 4.90 10.59 8.56
C SER A 71 3.37 10.60 8.60
N GLY A 72 2.82 11.54 9.38
CA GLY A 72 1.38 11.73 9.48
C GLY A 72 0.70 11.96 8.14
N PRO A 73 1.20 12.87 7.27
CA PRO A 73 0.60 13.07 5.96
C PRO A 73 0.54 11.83 5.09
N GLN A 74 1.56 10.97 5.12
CA GLN A 74 1.55 9.70 4.38
C GLN A 74 0.47 8.76 4.90
N VAL A 75 0.35 8.65 6.23
CA VAL A 75 -0.68 7.80 6.86
C VAL A 75 -2.08 8.30 6.48
N ASP A 76 -2.30 9.61 6.55
CA ASP A 76 -3.59 10.22 6.20
C ASP A 76 -3.92 10.02 4.72
N ALA A 77 -2.93 10.17 3.83
CA ALA A 77 -3.12 9.91 2.41
C ALA A 77 -3.50 8.45 2.14
N MET A 78 -2.88 7.52 2.87
CA MET A 78 -3.20 6.10 2.75
C MET A 78 -4.63 5.81 3.21
N ILE A 79 -5.06 6.40 4.33
CA ILE A 79 -6.44 6.27 4.82
C ILE A 79 -7.43 6.79 3.78
N ALA A 80 -7.16 7.96 3.19
CA ALA A 80 -8.03 8.55 2.17
C ALA A 80 -8.14 7.68 0.92
N ALA A 81 -7.01 7.14 0.45
CA ALA A 81 -6.97 6.26 -0.72
C ALA A 81 -7.75 4.97 -0.48
N LEU A 82 -7.52 4.34 0.67
CA LEU A 82 -8.23 3.11 1.04
C LEU A 82 -9.73 3.36 1.19
N GLY A 83 -10.12 4.48 1.78
CA GLY A 83 -11.53 4.86 1.92
C GLY A 83 -12.22 5.06 0.59
N LYS A 84 -11.53 5.68 -0.38
CA LYS A 84 -12.06 5.86 -1.74
C LYS A 84 -12.29 4.51 -2.43
N ALA A 85 -11.33 3.61 -2.34
CA ALA A 85 -11.45 2.28 -2.94
C ALA A 85 -12.57 1.48 -2.30
N GLU A 86 -12.66 1.50 -0.96
CA GLU A 86 -13.70 0.81 -0.21
C GLU A 86 -15.09 1.34 -0.57
N GLY A 87 -15.24 2.67 -0.68
CA GLY A 87 -16.51 3.30 -1.03
C GLY A 87 -17.02 2.90 -2.41
N SER A 88 -16.14 2.51 -3.33
CA SER A 88 -16.51 2.02 -4.65
C SER A 88 -16.62 0.49 -4.72
N GLY A 89 -16.43 -0.21 -3.61
CA GLY A 89 -16.39 -1.67 -3.57
C GLY A 89 -15.17 -2.27 -4.23
N GLY A 90 -14.08 -1.50 -4.34
CA GLY A 90 -12.93 -1.88 -5.10
C GLY A 90 -11.86 -2.63 -4.32
N LYS A 91 -10.84 -3.09 -5.07
CA LYS A 91 -9.68 -3.80 -4.55
C LYS A 91 -8.43 -2.98 -4.83
N VAL A 92 -7.51 -2.94 -3.87
CA VAL A 92 -6.28 -2.13 -3.94
C VAL A 92 -5.06 -3.03 -4.16
N LEU A 93 -4.16 -2.59 -5.03
CA LEU A 93 -2.80 -3.12 -5.13
C LEU A 93 -1.82 -2.02 -4.74
N ALA A 94 -1.08 -2.21 -3.65
CA ALA A 94 -0.04 -1.29 -3.22
C ALA A 94 1.33 -1.92 -3.49
N TYR A 95 2.26 -1.13 -4.03
CA TYR A 95 3.59 -1.65 -4.32
C TYR A 95 4.69 -0.68 -3.89
N CYS A 96 5.86 -1.25 -3.65
CA CYS A 96 7.12 -0.54 -3.47
C CYS A 96 8.23 -1.43 -4.02
N ARG A 97 9.45 -1.32 -3.55
CA ARG A 97 10.53 -2.19 -4.05
C ARG A 97 10.29 -3.66 -3.70
N SER A 98 9.86 -3.96 -2.46
CA SER A 98 9.70 -5.33 -1.96
C SER A 98 8.30 -5.63 -1.42
N GLY A 99 7.44 -4.62 -1.33
CA GLY A 99 6.14 -4.72 -0.67
C GLY A 99 6.18 -4.36 0.80
N THR A 100 7.37 -4.20 1.39
CA THR A 100 7.53 -3.92 2.83
C THR A 100 6.96 -2.56 3.22
N ARG A 101 7.38 -1.48 2.53
CA ARG A 101 6.88 -0.13 2.83
C ARG A 101 5.37 -0.03 2.67
N SER A 102 4.83 -0.68 1.66
CA SER A 102 3.38 -0.73 1.43
C SER A 102 2.65 -1.42 2.57
N THR A 103 3.18 -2.56 3.04
CA THR A 103 2.61 -3.29 4.18
C THR A 103 2.68 -2.47 5.46
N LEU A 104 3.81 -1.83 5.72
CA LEU A 104 3.99 -1.01 6.91
C LEU A 104 3.07 0.20 6.90
N LEU A 105 2.95 0.90 5.78
CA LEU A 105 2.07 2.07 5.69
C LEU A 105 0.60 1.68 5.82
N TRP A 106 0.19 0.59 5.20
CA TRP A 106 -1.16 0.05 5.37
C TRP A 106 -1.46 -0.23 6.84
N SER A 107 -0.51 -0.86 7.54
CA SER A 107 -0.66 -1.19 8.96
C SER A 107 -0.82 0.05 9.82
N LEU A 108 -0.01 1.11 9.56
CA LEU A 108 -0.12 2.38 10.28
C LEU A 108 -1.48 3.03 10.04
N ALA A 109 -1.98 3.01 8.81
CA ALA A 109 -3.29 3.54 8.48
C ALA A 109 -4.40 2.80 9.23
N GLN A 110 -4.32 1.48 9.29
CA GLN A 110 -5.30 0.65 10.00
C GLN A 110 -5.25 0.88 11.52
N ALA A 111 -4.06 1.03 12.08
CA ALA A 111 -3.89 1.30 13.51
C ALA A 111 -4.49 2.66 13.88
N LYS A 112 -4.30 3.67 13.04
CA LYS A 112 -4.89 4.99 13.26
C LYS A 112 -6.42 4.94 13.23
N GLN A 113 -6.98 3.98 12.50
CA GLN A 113 -8.43 3.77 12.46
C GLN A 113 -8.95 2.85 13.57
N GLY A 114 -8.08 2.46 14.52
CA GLY A 114 -8.47 1.72 15.71
C GLY A 114 -8.24 0.23 15.68
N ARG A 115 -7.65 -0.32 14.61
CA ARG A 115 -7.37 -1.76 14.56
C ARG A 115 -6.23 -2.12 15.49
N SER A 116 -6.31 -3.31 16.08
CA SER A 116 -5.35 -3.82 17.04
C SER A 116 -3.97 -4.03 16.40
N PRO A 117 -2.87 -3.47 16.98
CA PRO A 117 -1.53 -3.77 16.49
C PRO A 117 -1.19 -5.26 16.49
N ALA A 118 -1.69 -6.03 17.45
CA ALA A 118 -1.47 -7.48 17.51
C ALA A 118 -2.14 -8.18 16.31
N GLU A 119 -3.36 -7.78 15.96
CA GLU A 119 -4.06 -8.32 14.78
C GLU A 119 -3.33 -7.96 13.49
N LEU A 120 -2.91 -6.70 13.35
CA LEU A 120 -2.16 -6.24 12.19
C LEU A 120 -0.84 -6.98 12.03
N SER A 121 -0.15 -7.23 13.14
CA SER A 121 1.10 -8.01 13.12
C SER A 121 0.89 -9.44 12.62
N ARG A 122 -0.24 -10.06 12.99
CA ARG A 122 -0.58 -11.41 12.48
C ARG A 122 -0.89 -11.38 10.98
N VAL A 123 -1.65 -10.40 10.54
CA VAL A 123 -1.99 -10.26 9.11
C VAL A 123 -0.72 -10.09 8.28
N ALA A 124 0.18 -9.22 8.71
CA ALA A 124 1.45 -8.98 8.02
C ALA A 124 2.34 -10.23 8.04
N ALA A 125 2.45 -10.90 9.17
CA ALA A 125 3.26 -12.11 9.30
C ALA A 125 2.76 -13.22 8.37
N ASN A 126 1.45 -13.39 8.25
CA ASN A 126 0.86 -14.37 7.34
C ASN A 126 1.21 -14.08 5.88
N ALA A 127 1.44 -12.80 5.55
CA ALA A 127 1.86 -12.38 4.21
C ALA A 127 3.40 -12.38 4.04
N GLY A 128 4.15 -12.67 5.10
CA GLY A 128 5.60 -12.73 5.04
C GLY A 128 6.31 -11.45 5.46
N TYR A 129 5.63 -10.52 6.14
CA TYR A 129 6.20 -9.25 6.56
C TYR A 129 6.21 -9.10 8.07
N ASP A 130 7.19 -8.34 8.58
CA ASP A 130 7.42 -8.12 10.01
C ASP A 130 7.13 -6.67 10.39
N LEU A 131 6.19 -6.45 11.31
CA LEU A 131 5.82 -5.12 11.79
C LEU A 131 6.63 -4.65 13.01
N SER A 132 7.56 -5.47 13.53
CA SER A 132 8.33 -5.08 14.74
C SER A 132 9.01 -3.72 14.61
N PRO A 133 9.58 -3.32 13.45
CA PRO A 133 10.24 -2.01 13.34
C PRO A 133 9.30 -0.82 13.59
N ILE A 134 8.00 -0.98 13.38
CA ILE A 134 7.02 0.10 13.56
C ILE A 134 6.03 -0.16 14.70
N ARG A 135 6.26 -1.19 15.51
CA ARG A 135 5.32 -1.53 16.59
C ARG A 135 5.06 -0.37 17.54
N PRO A 136 6.07 0.43 17.96
CA PRO A 136 5.80 1.61 18.80
C PRO A 136 4.87 2.64 18.15
N MET A 137 5.04 2.85 16.83
CA MET A 137 4.14 3.76 16.07
C MET A 137 2.72 3.19 15.98
N LEU A 138 2.59 1.89 15.76
CA LEU A 138 1.29 1.22 15.73
C LEU A 138 0.54 1.40 17.06
N ASP A 139 1.25 1.17 18.16
CA ASP A 139 0.67 1.31 19.49
C ASP A 139 0.21 2.74 19.75
N ALA A 140 1.04 3.72 19.36
CA ALA A 140 0.71 5.14 19.53
C ALA A 140 -0.51 5.54 18.70
N LEU A 141 -0.56 5.15 17.45
CA LEU A 141 -1.68 5.48 16.56
C LEU A 141 -2.97 4.80 16.98
N SER A 142 -2.91 3.54 17.39
CA SER A 142 -4.07 2.80 17.89
C SER A 142 -4.64 3.44 19.16
N GLY A 143 -3.78 3.89 20.06
CA GLY A 143 -4.20 4.62 21.26
C GLY A 143 -4.87 5.94 20.95
N GLN A 144 -4.42 6.63 19.90
CA GLN A 144 -5.02 7.90 19.48
C GLN A 144 -6.43 7.73 18.88
N ALA A 145 -6.74 6.55 18.36
CA ALA A 145 -8.03 6.27 17.75
C ALA A 145 -9.14 6.09 18.79
N GLU A 146 -8.75 5.86 20.03
CA GLU A 146 -9.68 5.76 21.15
C GLU A 146 -10.04 7.13 21.71
#